data_a42f74f767eafb8a3bb75269059d3b30
#
_entry.id   a42f74f767eafb8a3bb75269059d3b30
#
_cell.length_a   1.000
_cell.length_b   1.000
_cell.length_c   1.000
_cell.angle_alpha   90.00
_cell.angle_beta   90.00
_cell.angle_gamma   90.00
#
_symmetry.space_group_name_H-M   'P 1'
#
loop_
_entity.id
_entity.type
_entity.pdbx_description
1 polymer ?
#
loop_
_entity_poly.entity_id
_entity_poly.type
_entity_poly.pdbx_seq_one_letter_code
_entity_poly.pdbx_strand_id
1 'polypeptide(L)'
;SPAGVLVGQVMAVSAERSTVRLITDVGSAIPVATQRTQTPGVLQGQWQVGGRLLMARIPRDSDVKEQDVLITSGLGGSFPKGLIAGQISRVRQNDVQLEKDAEAIPLVDLNALEYVLVVTNKVTEQP
;
A
#
# COMPACT_ATOMS: atom_id res chain seq x y z
N SER A 1 14.91 5.35 9.39
CA SER A 1 15.06 4.54 8.22
C SER A 1 14.60 5.32 7.00
N PRO A 2 15.20 5.08 5.88
CA PRO A 2 14.82 5.79 4.69
C PRO A 2 13.41 5.40 4.27
N ALA A 3 12.68 6.38 3.83
CA ALA A 3 11.37 6.13 3.28
C ALA A 3 11.56 5.59 1.88
N GLY A 4 11.27 4.31 1.70
CA GLY A 4 11.22 3.72 0.38
C GLY A 4 9.80 3.67 -0.11
N VAL A 5 9.65 3.52 -1.41
CA VAL A 5 8.35 3.32 -2.02
C VAL A 5 8.14 1.84 -2.25
N LEU A 6 7.02 1.34 -1.73
CA LEU A 6 6.69 -0.08 -1.86
C LEU A 6 6.24 -0.37 -3.30
N VAL A 7 6.83 -1.38 -3.90
CA VAL A 7 6.51 -1.81 -5.26
C VAL A 7 5.61 -3.04 -5.25
N GLY A 8 5.89 -3.98 -4.36
CA GLY A 8 5.15 -5.22 -4.32
C GLY A 8 5.71 -6.18 -3.30
N GLN A 9 5.32 -7.43 -3.42
CA GLN A 9 5.71 -8.49 -2.51
C GLN A 9 6.22 -9.69 -3.29
N VAL A 10 7.36 -10.24 -2.89
CA VAL A 10 7.89 -11.44 -3.53
C VAL A 10 7.03 -12.63 -3.11
N MET A 11 6.45 -13.30 -4.08
CA MET A 11 5.54 -14.41 -3.84
C MET A 11 6.19 -15.77 -4.02
N ALA A 12 7.18 -15.87 -4.90
CA ALA A 12 7.86 -17.13 -5.19
C ALA A 12 9.28 -16.84 -5.65
N VAL A 13 10.18 -17.72 -5.27
CA VAL A 13 11.61 -17.59 -5.61
C VAL A 13 12.11 -18.93 -6.11
N SER A 14 12.85 -18.90 -7.22
CA SER A 14 13.60 -20.04 -7.71
C SER A 14 15.07 -19.65 -7.81
N ALA A 15 15.90 -20.57 -8.33
CA ALA A 15 17.34 -20.30 -8.43
C ALA A 15 17.65 -19.09 -9.34
N GLU A 16 16.79 -18.85 -10.34
CA GLU A 16 17.07 -17.83 -11.34
C GLU A 16 15.98 -16.78 -11.46
N ARG A 17 14.86 -16.93 -10.79
CA ARG A 17 13.71 -16.05 -10.96
C ARG A 17 12.97 -15.84 -9.66
N SER A 18 12.29 -14.71 -9.60
CA SER A 18 11.35 -14.41 -8.53
C SER A 18 10.06 -13.89 -9.13
N THR A 19 8.96 -14.23 -8.51
CA THR A 19 7.66 -13.72 -8.89
C THR A 19 7.26 -12.66 -7.89
N VAL A 20 6.89 -11.48 -8.37
CA VAL A 20 6.51 -10.34 -7.54
C VAL A 20 5.06 -10.00 -7.80
N ARG A 21 4.28 -9.89 -6.73
CA ARG A 21 2.94 -9.32 -6.82
C ARG A 21 3.08 -7.82 -6.63
N LEU A 22 2.75 -7.05 -7.66
CA LEU A 22 2.78 -5.59 -7.56
C LEU A 22 1.66 -5.09 -6.67
N ILE A 23 1.84 -3.91 -6.08
CA ILE A 23 0.80 -3.34 -5.22
C ILE A 23 -0.48 -3.08 -5.99
N THR A 24 -0.40 -2.89 -7.31
CA THR A 24 -1.58 -2.66 -8.15
C THR A 24 -2.25 -3.94 -8.62
N ASP A 25 -1.67 -5.09 -8.38
CA ASP A 25 -2.26 -6.36 -8.82
C ASP A 25 -3.50 -6.68 -8.00
N VAL A 26 -4.50 -7.25 -8.64
CA VAL A 26 -5.68 -7.75 -7.96
C VAL A 26 -5.24 -8.83 -6.98
N GLY A 27 -5.75 -8.74 -5.75
CA GLY A 27 -5.33 -9.64 -4.69
C GLY A 27 -4.26 -9.08 -3.78
N SER A 28 -3.63 -7.98 -4.18
CA SER A 28 -2.73 -7.27 -3.27
C SER A 28 -3.55 -6.59 -2.19
N ALA A 29 -3.14 -6.77 -0.93
CA ALA A 29 -3.82 -6.16 0.21
C ALA A 29 -2.76 -5.79 1.24
N ILE A 30 -2.59 -4.50 1.46
CA ILE A 30 -1.49 -3.98 2.27
C ILE A 30 -2.06 -3.10 3.38
N PRO A 31 -1.81 -3.46 4.65
CA PRO A 31 -2.21 -2.58 5.74
C PRO A 31 -1.42 -1.28 5.68
N VAL A 32 -2.14 -0.17 5.65
CA VAL A 32 -1.54 1.16 5.54
C VAL A 32 -2.15 2.10 6.55
N ALA A 33 -1.53 3.26 6.68
CA ALA A 33 -2.08 4.38 7.43
C ALA A 33 -1.70 5.66 6.71
N THR A 34 -2.53 6.68 6.86
CA THR A 34 -2.15 8.00 6.36
C THR A 34 -0.97 8.53 7.16
N GLN A 35 -0.01 9.11 6.47
CA GLN A 35 1.16 9.66 7.14
C GLN A 35 0.77 10.84 8.04
N ARG A 36 -0.17 11.66 7.59
CA ARG A 36 -0.55 12.89 8.27
C ARG A 36 -1.31 12.62 9.57
N THR A 37 -2.25 11.68 9.59
CA THR A 37 -3.15 11.48 10.73
C THR A 37 -3.10 10.08 11.31
N GLN A 38 -2.30 9.18 10.72
CA GLN A 38 -2.20 7.78 11.14
C GLN A 38 -3.54 7.04 11.05
N THR A 39 -4.38 7.44 10.11
CA THR A 39 -5.67 6.80 9.89
C THR A 39 -5.44 5.47 9.18
N PRO A 40 -5.94 4.36 9.76
CA PRO A 40 -5.68 3.03 9.17
C PRO A 40 -6.60 2.71 8.01
N GLY A 41 -6.16 1.77 7.19
CA GLY A 41 -6.93 1.21 6.12
C GLY A 41 -6.18 0.07 5.47
N VAL A 42 -6.77 -0.51 4.43
CA VAL A 42 -6.14 -1.57 3.64
C VAL A 42 -6.06 -1.11 2.20
N LEU A 43 -4.86 -1.09 1.66
CA LEU A 43 -4.64 -0.68 0.28
C LEU A 43 -4.72 -1.93 -0.61
N GLN A 44 -5.65 -1.90 -1.56
CA GLN A 44 -5.93 -3.02 -2.45
C GLN A 44 -5.60 -2.63 -3.88
N GLY A 45 -5.04 -3.59 -4.62
CA GLY A 45 -4.76 -3.38 -6.03
C GLY A 45 -6.02 -3.56 -6.86
N GLN A 46 -6.15 -2.71 -7.89
CA GLN A 46 -7.28 -2.76 -8.83
C GLN A 46 -6.74 -2.64 -10.25
N TRP A 47 -5.96 -3.63 -10.63
CA TRP A 47 -5.29 -3.64 -11.93
C TRP A 47 -6.24 -3.38 -13.09
N GLN A 48 -7.45 -3.95 -13.04
CA GLN A 48 -8.42 -3.82 -14.14
C GLN A 48 -8.94 -2.40 -14.31
N VAL A 49 -8.65 -1.51 -13.38
CA VAL A 49 -9.09 -0.12 -13.43
C VAL A 49 -7.88 0.79 -13.68
N GLY A 50 -6.97 0.35 -14.55
CA GLY A 50 -5.87 1.18 -14.97
C GLY A 50 -4.73 1.33 -13.96
N GLY A 51 -4.44 0.29 -13.20
CA GLY A 51 -3.34 0.34 -12.25
C GLY A 51 -3.61 1.18 -11.02
N ARG A 52 -4.87 1.40 -10.71
CA ARG A 52 -5.27 2.18 -9.55
C ARG A 52 -5.28 1.34 -8.29
N LEU A 53 -5.32 2.05 -7.18
CA LEU A 53 -5.37 1.45 -5.86
C LEU A 53 -6.65 1.90 -5.16
N LEU A 54 -7.15 1.05 -4.28
CA LEU A 54 -8.27 1.41 -3.43
C LEU A 54 -7.85 1.24 -1.97
N MET A 55 -7.99 2.31 -1.18
CA MET A 55 -7.84 2.19 0.26
C MET A 55 -9.21 1.95 0.86
N ALA A 56 -9.41 0.76 1.42
CA ALA A 56 -10.67 0.35 2.01
C ALA A 56 -10.57 0.31 3.53
N ARG A 57 -11.68 0.08 4.19
CA ARG A 57 -11.80 -0.09 5.64
C ARG A 57 -11.31 1.12 6.41
N ILE A 58 -11.59 2.31 5.88
CA ILE A 58 -11.26 3.56 6.56
C ILE A 58 -12.40 3.87 7.52
N PRO A 59 -12.12 4.13 8.80
CA PRO A 59 -13.19 4.53 9.72
C PRO A 59 -13.89 5.78 9.21
N ARG A 60 -15.22 5.77 9.28
CA ARG A 60 -16.03 6.80 8.64
C ARG A 60 -15.70 8.22 9.09
N ASP A 61 -15.48 8.39 10.39
CA ASP A 61 -15.29 9.70 10.96
C ASP A 61 -13.83 10.16 11.01
N SER A 62 -12.94 9.41 10.37
CA SER A 62 -11.53 9.75 10.39
C SER A 62 -11.21 10.88 9.41
N ASP A 63 -10.12 11.57 9.67
CA ASP A 63 -9.65 12.70 8.87
C ASP A 63 -8.74 12.20 7.76
N VAL A 64 -9.31 11.98 6.59
CA VAL A 64 -8.60 11.53 5.40
C VAL A 64 -8.90 12.51 4.28
N LYS A 65 -7.87 12.94 3.58
CA LYS A 65 -7.99 13.97 2.54
C LYS A 65 -7.28 13.55 1.26
N GLU A 66 -7.69 14.16 0.16
CA GLU A 66 -6.92 14.08 -1.08
C GLU A 66 -5.50 14.55 -0.82
N GLN A 67 -4.56 13.94 -1.50
CA GLN A 67 -3.12 14.19 -1.38
C GLN A 67 -2.47 13.55 -0.15
N ASP A 68 -3.23 12.90 0.72
CA ASP A 68 -2.64 12.20 1.85
C ASP A 68 -1.75 11.06 1.36
N VAL A 69 -0.54 10.99 1.89
CA VAL A 69 0.40 9.92 1.58
C VAL A 69 0.10 8.73 2.47
N LEU A 70 0.10 7.55 1.87
CA LEU A 70 -0.15 6.29 2.58
C LEU A 70 1.16 5.57 2.82
N ILE A 71 1.37 5.13 4.05
CA ILE A 71 2.56 4.36 4.42
C ILE A 71 2.12 3.02 4.98
N THR A 72 2.99 2.03 4.84
CA THR A 72 2.72 0.73 5.44
C THR A 72 2.66 0.87 6.95
N SER A 73 1.64 0.24 7.55
CA SER A 73 1.43 0.35 9.00
C SER A 73 2.22 -0.69 9.78
N GLY A 74 2.67 -1.75 9.11
CA GLY A 74 3.33 -2.85 9.78
C GLY A 74 2.39 -3.85 10.43
N LEU A 75 1.10 -3.62 10.39
CA LEU A 75 0.13 -4.55 10.94
C LEU A 75 0.21 -5.89 10.19
N GLY A 76 0.07 -6.98 10.92
CA GLY A 76 0.13 -8.30 10.33
C GLY A 76 1.53 -8.80 10.02
N GLY A 77 2.53 -7.94 10.07
CA GLY A 77 3.93 -8.34 9.92
C GLY A 77 4.39 -8.71 8.52
N SER A 78 3.52 -8.60 7.51
CA SER A 78 3.89 -8.98 6.14
C SER A 78 4.73 -7.92 5.43
N PHE A 79 4.64 -6.68 5.88
CA PHE A 79 5.37 -5.57 5.26
C PHE A 79 6.08 -4.76 6.34
N PRO A 80 7.32 -4.31 6.09
CA PRO A 80 7.99 -3.40 7.02
C PRO A 80 7.17 -2.12 7.16
N LYS A 81 7.16 -1.54 8.36
CA LYS A 81 6.45 -0.31 8.63
C LYS A 81 7.17 0.88 8.00
N GLY A 82 6.39 1.84 7.50
CA GLY A 82 6.92 3.13 7.10
C GLY A 82 7.29 3.27 5.64
N LEU A 83 7.00 2.27 4.80
CA LEU A 83 7.25 2.39 3.38
C LEU A 83 6.10 3.14 2.72
N ILE A 84 6.42 4.00 1.76
CA ILE A 84 5.39 4.73 1.02
C ILE A 84 4.67 3.76 0.10
N ALA A 85 3.35 3.68 0.24
CA ALA A 85 2.55 2.74 -0.55
C ALA A 85 1.69 3.43 -1.61
N GLY A 86 1.42 4.72 -1.46
CA GLY A 86 0.63 5.43 -2.44
C GLY A 86 0.18 6.78 -1.92
N GLN A 87 -0.73 7.39 -2.67
CA GLN A 87 -1.27 8.70 -2.31
C GLN A 87 -2.74 8.73 -2.67
N ILE A 88 -3.55 9.27 -1.77
CA ILE A 88 -4.99 9.39 -2.00
C ILE A 88 -5.24 10.42 -3.09
N SER A 89 -6.02 10.01 -4.09
CA SER A 89 -6.44 10.91 -5.16
C SER A 89 -7.88 11.37 -4.98
N ARG A 90 -8.72 10.59 -4.30
CA ARG A 90 -10.12 10.93 -4.12
C ARG A 90 -10.70 10.14 -2.95
N VAL A 91 -11.41 10.83 -2.06
CA VAL A 91 -12.10 10.18 -0.96
C VAL A 91 -13.55 9.95 -1.35
N ARG A 92 -14.06 8.74 -1.10
CA ARG A 92 -15.45 8.40 -1.37
C ARG A 92 -16.13 8.09 -0.05
N GLN A 93 -17.30 8.65 0.17
CA GLN A 93 -18.04 8.44 1.39
C GLN A 93 -19.48 8.13 1.08
N ASN A 94 -20.01 7.12 1.74
CA ASN A 94 -21.41 6.72 1.61
C ASN A 94 -22.07 6.89 2.98
N ASP A 95 -23.14 7.66 3.03
CA ASP A 95 -23.78 8.01 4.30
C ASP A 95 -24.36 6.82 5.05
N VAL A 96 -24.60 5.70 4.36
CA VAL A 96 -25.19 4.52 5.01
C VAL A 96 -24.16 3.51 5.47
N GLN A 97 -22.89 3.71 5.19
CA GLN A 97 -21.86 2.75 5.56
C GLN A 97 -21.06 3.23 6.77
N LEU A 98 -20.62 2.26 7.57
CA LEU A 98 -19.78 2.55 8.74
C LEU A 98 -18.34 2.84 8.37
N GLU A 99 -17.93 2.47 7.18
CA GLU A 99 -16.59 2.68 6.68
C GLU A 99 -16.67 3.45 5.37
N LYS A 100 -15.59 4.12 5.05
CA LYS A 100 -15.45 4.78 3.75
C LYS A 100 -14.24 4.23 3.04
N ASP A 101 -14.09 4.58 1.77
CA ASP A 101 -12.92 4.19 1.02
C ASP A 101 -12.39 5.39 0.23
N ALA A 102 -11.22 5.19 -0.37
CA ALA A 102 -10.58 6.24 -1.14
C ALA A 102 -9.85 5.62 -2.32
N GLU A 103 -9.87 6.33 -3.43
CA GLU A 103 -9.04 5.97 -4.57
C GLU A 103 -7.64 6.49 -4.32
N ALA A 104 -6.66 5.71 -4.73
CA ALA A 104 -5.26 6.08 -4.53
C ALA A 104 -4.45 5.72 -5.76
N ILE A 105 -3.27 6.30 -5.86
CA ILE A 105 -2.35 6.04 -6.96
C ILE A 105 -0.99 5.67 -6.39
N PRO A 106 -0.22 4.84 -7.11
CA PRO A 106 1.16 4.60 -6.73
C PRO A 106 1.99 5.85 -7.00
N LEU A 107 3.05 6.04 -6.22
CA LEU A 107 3.91 7.21 -6.36
C LEU A 107 5.14 6.94 -7.22
N VAL A 108 5.22 5.75 -7.83
CA VAL A 108 6.23 5.44 -8.82
C VAL A 108 5.53 4.89 -10.05
N ASP A 109 6.16 5.05 -11.21
CA ASP A 109 5.65 4.45 -12.43
C ASP A 109 6.11 3.00 -12.45
N LEU A 110 5.21 2.08 -12.12
CA LEU A 110 5.53 0.67 -12.04
C LEU A 110 5.91 0.07 -13.39
N ASN A 111 5.52 0.72 -14.48
CA ASN A 111 5.88 0.24 -15.82
C ASN A 111 7.27 0.68 -16.26
N ALA A 112 7.89 1.60 -15.55
CA ALA A 112 9.18 2.16 -15.92
C ALA A 112 10.31 1.73 -14.99
N LEU A 113 10.04 0.83 -14.05
CA LEU A 113 11.06 0.38 -13.10
C LEU A 113 12.08 -0.51 -13.78
N GLU A 114 13.36 -0.24 -13.51
CA GLU A 114 14.44 -1.10 -13.97
C GLU A 114 15.07 -1.89 -12.82
N TYR A 115 15.14 -1.27 -11.64
CA TYR A 115 15.79 -1.89 -10.48
C TYR A 115 14.96 -1.66 -9.25
N VAL A 116 14.93 -2.65 -8.36
CA VAL A 116 14.28 -2.55 -7.06
C VAL A 116 15.19 -3.21 -6.03
N LEU A 117 14.97 -2.84 -4.78
CA LEU A 117 15.64 -3.49 -3.67
C LEU A 117 14.66 -4.46 -3.01
N VAL A 118 15.16 -5.61 -2.63
CA VAL A 118 14.36 -6.60 -1.92
C VAL A 118 14.70 -6.51 -0.44
N VAL A 119 13.68 -6.27 0.38
CA VAL A 119 13.84 -6.29 1.83
C VAL A 119 13.70 -7.72 2.29
N THR A 120 14.79 -8.31 2.73
CA THR A 120 14.83 -9.74 3.03
C THR A 120 14.79 -10.06 4.51
N ASN A 121 15.08 -9.09 5.34
CA ASN A 121 15.20 -9.38 6.74
C ASN A 121 14.40 -8.44 7.56
N LYS A 122 13.24 -8.81 7.75
CA LYS A 122 12.39 -8.06 8.52
C LYS A 122 12.54 -8.41 9.90
N VAL A 123 13.01 -8.86 10.37
CA VAL A 123 12.86 -9.18 11.64
C VAL A 123 13.53 -8.88 12.70
N THR A 124 13.71 -8.93 12.29
CA THR A 124 14.06 -8.93 12.98
C THR A 124 14.39 -8.61 13.91
N GLU A 125 14.56 -8.44 14.15
CA GLU A 125 14.81 -8.27 14.85
C GLU A 125 14.75 -7.77 15.71
N GLN A 126 14.81 -7.58 16.13
CA GLN A 126 14.77 -7.31 16.92
C GLN A 126 14.54 -7.09 17.61
N PRO A 127 14.85 -7.14 18.21
CA PRO A 127 14.40 -7.03 19.29
C PRO A 127 14.29 -6.13 19.93
#